data_d2f04cebfdb6a398e1bd72673dc0e7aa
#
_entry.id   d2f04cebfdb6a398e1bd72673dc0e7aa
#
_cell.length_a   1.000
_cell.length_b   1.000
_cell.length_c   1.000
_cell.angle_alpha   90.00
_cell.angle_beta   90.00
_cell.angle_gamma   90.00
#
_symmetry.space_group_name_H-M   'P 1'
#
loop_
_entity.id
_entity.type
_entity.pdbx_description
1 polymer ?
#
loop_
_entity_poly.entity_id
_entity_poly.type
_entity_poly.pdbx_seq_one_letter_code
_entity_poly.pdbx_strand_id
1 'polypeptide(L)'
;MIFGGVAAVSLLVAAINIINTMTMAIYERTREIGVMKVLGCEINNIRTMFLMESSCIGFIGGVLGVLISLLVSFILNNLTTIMASFGQYVDLSGIMGGYGASSSTISIIPPWLMLGALVFATLIGLVSGILPANKAVKISALEAIRHD
;
A
#
# COMPACT_ATOMS: atom_id res chain seq x y z
N MET A 1 1.80 13.29 16.96
CA MET A 1 1.75 11.88 17.38
C MET A 1 0.47 11.15 16.96
N ILE A 2 -0.71 11.75 16.99
CA ILE A 2 -2.01 11.12 16.66
C ILE A 2 -2.02 10.61 15.21
N PHE A 3 -1.58 11.41 14.24
CA PHE A 3 -1.53 11.01 12.82
C PHE A 3 -0.62 9.82 12.55
N GLY A 4 0.50 9.71 13.27
CA GLY A 4 1.38 8.53 13.15
C GLY A 4 0.73 7.24 13.66
N GLY A 5 -0.06 7.33 14.72
CA GLY A 5 -0.83 6.20 15.24
C GLY A 5 -1.90 5.72 14.26
N VAL A 6 -2.66 6.65 13.68
CA VAL A 6 -3.66 6.32 12.65
C VAL A 6 -3.00 5.69 11.43
N ALA A 7 -1.88 6.23 10.97
CA ALA A 7 -1.14 5.65 9.84
C ALA A 7 -0.64 4.22 10.13
N ALA A 8 -0.12 3.96 11.33
CA ALA A 8 0.32 2.63 11.72
C ALA A 8 -0.83 1.60 11.74
N VAL A 9 -2.00 1.98 12.29
CA VAL A 9 -3.19 1.12 12.30
C VAL A 9 -3.67 0.85 10.87
N SER A 10 -3.73 1.88 10.02
CA SER A 10 -4.12 1.73 8.61
C SER A 10 -3.19 0.77 7.86
N LEU A 11 -1.89 0.84 8.15
CA LEU A 11 -0.90 -0.06 7.58
C LEU A 11 -1.10 -1.52 8.00
N LEU A 12 -1.41 -1.76 9.29
CA LEU A 12 -1.71 -3.11 9.80
C LEU A 12 -2.96 -3.67 9.12
N VAL A 13 -4.01 -2.87 8.97
CA VAL A 13 -5.25 -3.28 8.28
C VAL A 13 -4.95 -3.62 6.81
N ALA A 14 -4.15 -2.81 6.13
CA ALA A 14 -3.74 -3.08 4.74
C ALA A 14 -2.96 -4.40 4.63
N ALA A 15 -2.01 -4.67 5.54
CA ALA A 15 -1.26 -5.92 5.58
C ALA A 15 -2.17 -7.14 5.77
N ILE A 16 -3.15 -7.07 6.68
CA ILE A 16 -4.12 -8.13 6.92
C ILE A 16 -5.00 -8.37 5.68
N ASN A 17 -5.42 -7.30 5.00
CA ASN A 17 -6.20 -7.41 3.77
C ASN A 17 -5.41 -8.12 2.65
N ILE A 18 -4.12 -7.82 2.49
CA ILE A 18 -3.25 -8.52 1.53
C ILE A 18 -3.19 -10.02 1.88
N ILE A 19 -2.99 -10.37 3.15
CA ILE A 19 -2.95 -11.76 3.61
C ILE A 19 -4.26 -12.48 3.28
N ASN A 20 -5.40 -11.86 3.55
CA ASN A 20 -6.71 -12.45 3.30
C ASN A 20 -6.97 -12.66 1.80
N THR A 21 -6.72 -11.64 0.99
CA THR A 21 -6.92 -11.69 -0.46
C THR A 21 -6.04 -12.74 -1.12
N MET A 22 -4.75 -12.79 -0.75
CA MET A 22 -3.81 -13.78 -1.26
C MET A 22 -4.19 -15.20 -0.81
N THR A 23 -4.69 -15.36 0.43
CA THR A 23 -5.13 -16.65 0.92
C THR A 23 -6.33 -17.16 0.12
N MET A 24 -7.30 -16.31 -0.21
CA MET A 24 -8.42 -16.66 -1.09
C MET A 24 -7.94 -17.05 -2.49
N ALA A 25 -7.06 -16.24 -3.10
CA ALA A 25 -6.50 -16.54 -4.41
C ALA A 25 -5.79 -17.90 -4.46
N ILE A 26 -5.10 -18.30 -3.39
CA ILE A 26 -4.46 -19.62 -3.28
C ILE A 26 -5.51 -20.74 -3.26
N TYR A 27 -6.62 -20.57 -2.54
CA TYR A 27 -7.70 -21.57 -2.50
C TYR A 27 -8.39 -21.71 -3.86
N GLU A 28 -8.62 -20.62 -4.56
CA GLU A 28 -9.20 -20.63 -5.91
C GLU A 28 -8.29 -21.35 -6.93
N ARG A 29 -6.97 -21.23 -6.77
CA ARG A 29 -5.97 -21.83 -7.68
C ARG A 29 -5.34 -23.12 -7.12
N THR A 30 -5.95 -23.75 -6.12
CA THR A 30 -5.39 -24.93 -5.45
C THR A 30 -5.10 -26.07 -6.43
N ARG A 31 -5.97 -26.31 -7.42
CA ARG A 31 -5.79 -27.33 -8.45
C ARG A 31 -4.57 -27.06 -9.34
N GLU A 32 -4.36 -25.83 -9.76
CA GLU A 32 -3.19 -25.44 -10.57
C GLU A 32 -1.88 -25.65 -9.79
N ILE A 33 -1.87 -25.28 -8.51
CA ILE A 33 -0.74 -25.50 -7.60
C ILE A 33 -0.46 -27.01 -7.45
N GLY A 34 -1.51 -27.81 -7.32
CA GLY A 34 -1.41 -29.27 -7.25
C GLY A 34 -0.78 -29.87 -8.51
N VAL A 35 -1.25 -29.47 -9.69
CA VAL A 35 -0.70 -29.92 -10.98
C VAL A 35 0.78 -29.51 -11.13
N MET A 36 1.14 -28.29 -10.78
CA MET A 36 2.55 -27.84 -10.82
C MET A 36 3.46 -28.72 -9.94
N LYS A 37 2.97 -29.12 -8.76
CA LYS A 37 3.71 -30.02 -7.87
C LYS A 37 3.88 -31.42 -8.42
N VAL A 38 2.83 -31.99 -9.05
CA VAL A 38 2.88 -33.31 -9.69
C VAL A 38 3.85 -33.33 -10.87
N LEU A 39 3.93 -32.23 -11.62
CA LEU A 39 4.89 -32.04 -12.71
C LEU A 39 6.34 -31.83 -12.23
N GLY A 40 6.59 -31.85 -10.91
CA GLY A 40 7.92 -31.71 -10.32
C GLY A 40 8.41 -30.28 -10.18
N CYS A 41 7.52 -29.29 -10.19
CA CYS A 41 7.90 -27.90 -9.97
C CYS A 41 8.47 -27.72 -8.55
N GLU A 42 9.62 -27.06 -8.44
CA GLU A 42 10.29 -26.83 -7.18
C GLU A 42 9.43 -25.95 -6.26
N ILE A 43 9.34 -26.34 -4.99
CA ILE A 43 8.57 -25.66 -3.96
C ILE A 43 8.94 -24.17 -3.85
N ASN A 44 10.23 -23.85 -4.01
CA ASN A 44 10.73 -22.48 -3.96
C ASN A 44 10.18 -21.63 -5.11
N ASN A 45 10.01 -22.19 -6.30
CA ASN A 45 9.46 -21.48 -7.46
C ASN A 45 8.00 -21.08 -7.23
N ILE A 46 7.21 -21.98 -6.67
CA ILE A 46 5.81 -21.70 -6.30
C ILE A 46 5.74 -20.58 -5.24
N ARG A 47 6.60 -20.65 -4.23
CA ARG A 47 6.68 -19.63 -3.17
C ARG A 47 7.07 -18.26 -3.73
N THR A 48 8.07 -18.22 -4.60
CA THR A 48 8.56 -16.97 -5.21
C THR A 48 7.50 -16.33 -6.09
N MET A 49 6.69 -17.12 -6.79
CA MET A 49 5.58 -16.63 -7.60
C MET A 49 4.58 -15.82 -6.75
N PHE A 50 4.13 -16.36 -5.61
CA PHE A 50 3.22 -15.65 -4.71
C PHE A 50 3.87 -14.44 -4.01
N LEU A 51 5.17 -14.52 -3.70
CA LEU A 51 5.90 -13.37 -3.14
C LEU A 51 6.03 -12.23 -4.17
N MET A 52 6.27 -12.55 -5.44
CA MET A 52 6.28 -11.54 -6.49
C MET A 52 4.91 -10.90 -6.68
N GLU A 53 3.83 -11.69 -6.66
CA GLU A 53 2.47 -11.17 -6.77
C GLU A 53 2.13 -10.19 -5.64
N SER A 54 2.42 -10.55 -4.38
CA SER A 54 2.21 -9.66 -3.23
C SER A 54 3.08 -8.41 -3.26
N SER A 55 4.32 -8.53 -3.72
CA SER A 55 5.24 -7.40 -3.93
C SER A 55 4.71 -6.43 -4.98
N CYS A 56 4.16 -6.93 -6.10
CA CYS A 56 3.52 -6.11 -7.12
C CYS A 56 2.31 -5.35 -6.58
N ILE A 57 1.48 -5.98 -5.74
CA ILE A 57 0.35 -5.31 -5.09
C ILE A 57 0.85 -4.16 -4.22
N GLY A 58 1.87 -4.38 -3.41
CA GLY A 58 2.50 -3.35 -2.59
C GLY A 58 3.10 -2.21 -3.41
N PHE A 59 3.76 -2.53 -4.52
CA PHE A 59 4.34 -1.55 -5.44
C PHE A 59 3.27 -0.68 -6.11
N ILE A 60 2.24 -1.29 -6.69
CA ILE A 60 1.13 -0.58 -7.33
C ILE A 60 0.40 0.30 -6.31
N GLY A 61 0.12 -0.23 -5.12
CA GLY A 61 -0.47 0.54 -4.02
C GLY A 61 0.40 1.72 -3.60
N GLY A 62 1.72 1.54 -3.53
CA GLY A 62 2.69 2.59 -3.24
C GLY A 62 2.69 3.69 -4.30
N VAL A 63 2.69 3.34 -5.59
CA VAL A 63 2.62 4.29 -6.71
C VAL A 63 1.32 5.09 -6.65
N LEU A 64 0.18 4.43 -6.49
CA LEU A 64 -1.12 5.10 -6.36
C LEU A 64 -1.17 6.02 -5.14
N GLY A 65 -0.63 5.58 -4.00
CA GLY A 65 -0.54 6.39 -2.79
C GLY A 65 0.28 7.67 -2.99
N VAL A 66 1.43 7.57 -3.66
CA VAL A 66 2.27 8.73 -4.01
C VAL A 66 1.53 9.67 -4.96
N LEU A 67 0.86 9.15 -5.99
CA LEU A 67 0.10 9.97 -6.93
C LEU A 67 -1.03 10.74 -6.25
N ILE A 68 -1.81 10.05 -5.41
CA ILE A 68 -2.90 10.68 -4.65
C ILE A 68 -2.34 11.72 -3.69
N SER A 69 -1.25 11.45 -3.01
CA SER A 69 -0.59 12.39 -2.10
C SER A 69 -0.15 13.67 -2.82
N LEU A 70 0.41 13.54 -4.04
CA LEU A 70 0.78 14.69 -4.88
C LEU A 70 -0.45 15.50 -5.30
N LEU A 71 -1.53 14.83 -5.71
CA LEU A 71 -2.79 15.50 -6.07
C LEU A 71 -3.36 16.29 -4.89
N VAL A 72 -3.41 15.68 -3.72
CA VAL A 72 -3.90 16.34 -2.50
C VAL A 72 -3.00 17.53 -2.12
N SER A 73 -1.68 17.37 -2.19
CA SER A 73 -0.72 18.46 -1.93
C SER A 73 -0.91 19.62 -2.91
N PHE A 74 -1.11 19.32 -4.19
CA PHE A 74 -1.37 20.33 -5.22
C PHE A 74 -2.67 21.10 -4.96
N ILE A 75 -3.76 20.39 -4.61
CA ILE A 75 -5.05 21.01 -4.29
C ILE A 75 -4.93 21.89 -3.04
N LEU A 76 -4.26 21.40 -1.98
CA LEU A 76 -4.06 22.18 -0.76
C LEU A 76 -3.25 23.46 -1.02
N ASN A 77 -2.17 23.37 -1.78
CA ASN A 77 -1.37 24.55 -2.11
C ASN A 77 -2.14 25.57 -2.96
N ASN A 78 -2.97 25.10 -3.92
CA ASN A 78 -3.83 26.01 -4.69
C ASN A 78 -4.92 26.65 -3.82
N LEU A 79 -5.54 25.86 -2.94
CA LEU A 79 -6.59 26.36 -2.04
C LEU A 79 -6.06 27.45 -1.09
N THR A 80 -4.85 27.27 -0.56
CA THR A 80 -4.22 28.28 0.31
C THR A 80 -3.86 29.56 -0.44
N THR A 81 -3.46 29.47 -1.70
CA THR A 81 -3.21 30.65 -2.54
C THR A 81 -4.51 31.43 -2.79
N ILE A 82 -5.62 30.74 -3.05
CA ILE A 82 -6.93 31.35 -3.22
C ILE A 82 -7.42 31.96 -1.91
N MET A 83 -7.29 31.26 -0.78
CA MET A 83 -7.68 31.77 0.53
C MET A 83 -6.82 32.95 1.00
N ALA A 84 -5.53 32.96 0.69
CA ALA A 84 -4.64 34.10 0.98
C ALA A 84 -5.06 35.33 0.16
N SER A 85 -5.51 35.16 -1.08
CA SER A 85 -6.05 36.24 -1.90
C SER A 85 -7.39 36.78 -1.37
N PHE A 86 -8.23 35.91 -0.81
CA PHE A 86 -9.49 36.31 -0.16
C PHE A 86 -9.26 36.92 1.24
N GLY A 87 -8.28 36.42 2.00
CA GLY A 87 -7.92 36.94 3.33
C GLY A 87 -7.38 38.36 3.32
N GLN A 88 -6.94 38.85 2.17
CA GLN A 88 -6.54 40.25 2.00
C GLN A 88 -7.76 41.21 1.97
N TYR A 89 -8.96 40.70 1.76
CA TYR A 89 -10.23 41.45 1.78
C TYR A 89 -11.02 41.27 3.09
N VAL A 90 -10.72 40.23 3.86
CA VAL A 90 -11.39 39.94 5.14
C VAL A 90 -10.31 39.58 6.16
N ASP A 91 -10.12 40.47 7.16
CA ASP A 91 -9.14 40.24 8.24
C ASP A 91 -9.57 39.05 9.13
N LEU A 92 -9.28 37.85 8.66
CA LEU A 92 -9.58 36.57 9.36
C LEU A 92 -8.43 36.14 10.27
N SER A 93 -7.41 36.99 10.46
CA SER A 93 -6.22 36.70 11.27
C SER A 93 -6.55 36.42 12.75
N GLY A 94 -7.68 36.94 13.21
CA GLY A 94 -8.15 36.72 14.58
C GLY A 94 -8.82 35.37 14.84
N ILE A 95 -9.32 34.67 13.80
CA ILE A 95 -10.06 33.40 13.96
C ILE A 95 -9.18 32.19 13.68
N MET A 96 -8.18 32.32 12.81
CA MET A 96 -7.28 31.20 12.43
C MET A 96 -5.88 31.29 13.06
N GLY A 97 -5.80 31.75 14.31
CA GLY A 97 -4.64 31.53 15.20
C GLY A 97 -3.27 31.53 14.52
N GLY A 98 -2.78 32.68 14.02
CA GLY A 98 -1.33 32.85 13.87
C GLY A 98 -0.63 32.20 12.68
N TYR A 99 -1.33 31.68 11.69
CA TYR A 99 -0.70 31.31 10.40
C TYR A 99 -0.59 32.59 9.56
N GLY A 100 0.47 33.37 9.85
CA GLY A 100 0.80 34.60 9.15
C GLY A 100 0.84 34.38 7.66
N ALA A 101 0.30 35.35 6.94
CA ALA A 101 0.31 35.48 5.49
C ALA A 101 1.73 35.68 4.93
N SER A 102 2.59 34.70 5.10
CA SER A 102 3.73 34.46 4.24
C SER A 102 3.30 33.34 3.29
N SER A 103 3.44 33.58 2.00
CA SER A 103 3.21 32.65 0.89
C SER A 103 4.13 31.39 1.03
N SER A 104 3.93 30.64 2.09
CA SER A 104 4.66 29.41 2.36
C SER A 104 3.82 28.26 1.83
N THR A 105 4.32 27.60 0.82
CA THR A 105 3.84 26.28 0.39
C THR A 105 3.68 25.39 1.63
N ILE A 106 2.44 25.03 1.98
CA ILE A 106 2.13 24.29 3.20
C ILE A 106 2.65 22.85 3.10
N SER A 107 2.71 22.31 1.88
CA SER A 107 3.12 20.94 1.65
C SER A 107 4.22 20.89 0.60
N ILE A 108 5.45 20.61 1.04
CA ILE A 108 6.59 20.32 0.17
C ILE A 108 6.92 18.83 0.40
N ILE A 109 6.67 18.01 -0.60
CA ILE A 109 7.00 16.57 -0.55
C ILE A 109 8.36 16.39 -1.23
N PRO A 110 9.45 16.12 -0.49
CA PRO A 110 10.77 15.92 -1.08
C PRO A 110 10.82 14.60 -1.85
N PRO A 111 11.53 14.53 -2.99
CA PRO A 111 11.57 13.33 -3.85
C PRO A 111 12.09 12.07 -3.15
N TRP A 112 13.03 12.23 -2.22
CA TRP A 112 13.57 11.09 -1.46
C TRP A 112 12.52 10.43 -0.57
N LEU A 113 11.55 11.20 -0.05
CA LEU A 113 10.43 10.67 0.75
C LEU A 113 9.50 9.83 -0.12
N MET A 114 9.26 10.23 -1.38
CA MET A 114 8.45 9.46 -2.33
C MET A 114 9.09 8.09 -2.62
N LEU A 115 10.40 8.07 -2.88
CA LEU A 115 11.14 6.83 -3.07
C LEU A 115 11.10 5.96 -1.82
N GLY A 116 11.31 6.56 -0.65
CA GLY A 116 11.22 5.86 0.63
C GLY A 116 9.84 5.24 0.87
N ALA A 117 8.76 5.97 0.60
CA ALA A 117 7.40 5.48 0.73
C ALA A 117 7.11 4.31 -0.22
N LEU A 118 7.59 4.38 -1.47
CA LEU A 118 7.41 3.33 -2.46
C LEU A 118 8.16 2.04 -2.07
N VAL A 119 9.40 2.16 -1.62
CA VAL A 119 10.18 1.01 -1.11
C VAL A 119 9.49 0.40 0.11
N PHE A 120 9.04 1.25 1.04
CA PHE A 120 8.37 0.80 2.25
C PHE A 120 7.05 0.08 1.95
N ALA A 121 6.22 0.60 1.03
CA ALA A 121 4.97 -0.04 0.60
C ALA A 121 5.24 -1.41 -0.05
N THR A 122 6.29 -1.51 -0.88
CA THR A 122 6.70 -2.77 -1.51
C THR A 122 7.15 -3.79 -0.48
N LEU A 123 7.94 -3.38 0.51
CA LEU A 123 8.39 -4.24 1.61
C LEU A 123 7.22 -4.78 2.43
N ILE A 124 6.20 -3.95 2.71
CA ILE A 124 5.01 -4.40 3.43
C ILE A 124 4.24 -5.42 2.61
N GLY A 125 4.05 -5.18 1.30
CA GLY A 125 3.44 -6.15 0.41
C GLY A 125 4.18 -7.49 0.43
N LEU A 126 5.50 -7.45 0.37
CA LEU A 126 6.36 -8.64 0.40
C LEU A 126 6.26 -9.39 1.73
N VAL A 127 6.36 -8.69 2.86
CA VAL A 127 6.25 -9.29 4.21
C VAL A 127 4.87 -9.91 4.43
N SER A 128 3.80 -9.21 4.02
CA SER A 128 2.42 -9.71 4.11
C SER A 128 2.20 -10.96 3.25
N GLY A 129 2.91 -11.08 2.12
CA GLY A 129 2.84 -12.23 1.22
C GLY A 129 3.55 -13.49 1.74
N ILE A 130 4.45 -13.39 2.72
CA ILE A 130 5.20 -14.55 3.25
C ILE A 130 4.26 -15.59 3.87
N LEU A 131 3.27 -15.14 4.65
CA LEU A 131 2.32 -16.05 5.31
C LEU A 131 1.48 -16.85 4.31
N PRO A 132 0.79 -16.24 3.33
CA PRO A 132 0.02 -16.99 2.34
C PRO A 132 0.92 -17.81 1.41
N ALA A 133 2.09 -17.33 1.00
CA ALA A 133 3.03 -18.10 0.18
C ALA A 133 3.47 -19.41 0.88
N ASN A 134 3.70 -19.37 2.19
CA ASN A 134 4.01 -20.57 2.96
C ASN A 134 2.81 -21.53 3.08
N LYS A 135 1.58 -21.03 3.07
CA LYS A 135 0.38 -21.87 3.04
C LYS A 135 0.23 -22.57 1.69
N ALA A 136 0.43 -21.87 0.57
CA ALA A 136 0.38 -22.44 -0.77
C ALA A 136 1.29 -23.65 -0.93
N VAL A 137 2.48 -23.58 -0.36
CA VAL A 137 3.47 -24.64 -0.39
C VAL A 137 3.06 -25.87 0.44
N LYS A 138 2.28 -25.69 1.51
CA LYS A 138 1.85 -26.79 2.38
C LYS A 138 0.67 -27.60 1.83
N ILE A 139 -0.03 -27.12 0.80
CA ILE A 139 -1.14 -27.86 0.17
C ILE A 139 -0.61 -29.16 -0.42
N SER A 140 -1.20 -30.28 0.00
CA SER A 140 -0.84 -31.60 -0.53
C SER A 140 -1.31 -31.75 -1.98
N ALA A 141 -0.43 -32.26 -2.84
CA ALA A 141 -0.79 -32.52 -4.24
C ALA A 141 -1.97 -33.53 -4.38
N LEU A 142 -2.05 -34.49 -3.46
CA LEU A 142 -3.16 -35.47 -3.40
C LEU A 142 -4.49 -34.83 -3.00
N GLU A 143 -4.45 -33.86 -2.08
CA GLU A 143 -5.64 -33.17 -1.58
C GLU A 143 -6.17 -32.17 -2.63
N ALA A 144 -5.26 -31.54 -3.39
CA ALA A 144 -5.59 -30.61 -4.47
C ALA A 144 -6.31 -31.28 -5.66
N ILE A 145 -6.07 -32.58 -5.89
CA ILE A 145 -6.70 -33.35 -6.99
C ILE A 145 -7.97 -34.07 -6.54
N ARG A 146 -8.12 -34.33 -5.23
CA ARG A 146 -9.24 -35.11 -4.66
C ARG A 146 -10.50 -34.26 -4.35
N HIS A 147 -10.38 -32.93 -4.37
CA HIS A 147 -11.50 -32.01 -4.17
C HIS A 147 -12.28 -31.86 -5.50
N ASP A 148 -13.16 -32.83 -5.73
CA ASP A 148 -14.34 -32.72 -6.60
C ASP A 148 -15.56 -32.71 -5.73
#